data_779588744ae6a696c972fe29383b481e
#
_entry.id   779588744ae6a696c972fe29383b481e
#
_cell.length_a   1.000
_cell.length_b   1.000
_cell.length_c   1.000
_cell.angle_alpha   90.00
_cell.angle_beta   90.00
_cell.angle_gamma   90.00
#
_symmetry.space_group_name_H-M   'P 1'
#
loop_
_entity.id
_entity.type
_entity.pdbx_description
1 polymer ?
#
loop_
_entity_poly.entity_id
_entity_poly.type
_entity_poly.pdbx_seq_one_letter_code
_entity_poly.pdbx_strand_id
1 'polypeptide(L)'
;MLSDEKRNRFLQLLKESTKDEWVWMSGYLSALTQASIGGSSVDVSLTPPVSIDSGNDPLHGNLKTQPIQCSVVYGTETGNSKKLGTELVKKLKELGVSAKLKSTDTYKAKDLKEEEYLFVIVSTHGDGEPPQAAKPFIQILKDSKDSLTKVKFAVLGLGDTS
;
A
#
# COMPACT_ATOMS: atom_id res chain seq x y z
N MET A 1 19.29 17.12 -19.95
CA MET A 1 17.94 17.72 -19.87
C MET A 1 17.20 17.33 -21.16
N LEU A 2 15.95 16.83 -21.10
CA LEU A 2 15.19 16.47 -22.29
C LEU A 2 14.82 17.75 -23.04
N SER A 3 14.95 17.76 -24.39
CA SER A 3 14.46 18.86 -25.21
C SER A 3 12.93 18.96 -25.14
N ASP A 4 12.39 20.17 -25.33
CA ASP A 4 10.93 20.41 -25.24
C ASP A 4 10.14 19.54 -26.23
N GLU A 5 10.69 19.31 -27.43
CA GLU A 5 10.09 18.44 -28.44
C GLU A 5 9.96 16.98 -27.94
N LYS A 6 11.03 16.43 -27.35
CA LYS A 6 11.02 15.06 -26.80
C LYS A 6 10.07 14.96 -25.62
N ARG A 7 10.00 15.99 -24.77
CA ARG A 7 9.08 16.05 -23.65
C ARG A 7 7.62 16.05 -24.10
N ASN A 8 7.31 16.85 -25.12
CA ASN A 8 5.95 16.93 -25.65
C ASN A 8 5.51 15.62 -26.31
N ARG A 9 6.37 14.95 -27.06
CA ARG A 9 6.10 13.61 -27.62
C ARG A 9 5.85 12.57 -26.53
N PHE A 10 6.65 12.61 -25.46
CA PHE A 10 6.48 11.70 -24.31
C PHE A 10 5.14 11.95 -23.59
N LEU A 11 4.76 13.21 -23.35
CA LEU A 11 3.48 13.57 -22.75
C LEU A 11 2.29 13.17 -23.61
N GLN A 12 2.41 13.26 -24.94
CA GLN A 12 1.38 12.79 -25.86
C GLN A 12 1.24 11.28 -25.78
N LEU A 13 2.35 10.53 -25.82
CA LEU A 13 2.34 9.08 -25.65
C LEU A 13 1.64 8.64 -24.36
N LEU A 14 1.95 9.30 -23.24
CA LEU A 14 1.31 8.99 -21.94
C LEU A 14 -0.20 9.25 -21.95
N LYS A 15 -0.68 10.27 -22.66
CA LYS A 15 -2.12 10.56 -22.78
C LYS A 15 -2.89 9.52 -23.59
N GLU A 16 -2.24 8.92 -24.57
CA GLU A 16 -2.83 7.92 -25.46
C GLU A 16 -2.72 6.50 -24.91
N SER A 17 -1.88 6.30 -23.88
CA SER A 17 -1.58 4.99 -23.33
C SER A 17 -2.54 4.55 -22.23
N THR A 18 -2.80 3.25 -22.18
CA THR A 18 -3.57 2.57 -21.13
C THR A 18 -2.72 2.35 -19.86
N LYS A 19 -3.36 1.97 -18.74
CA LYS A 19 -2.65 1.65 -17.50
C LYS A 19 -1.64 0.51 -17.65
N ASP A 20 -2.00 -0.51 -18.43
CA ASP A 20 -1.13 -1.68 -18.65
C ASP A 20 0.11 -1.30 -19.46
N GLU A 21 -0.04 -0.42 -20.46
CA GLU A 21 1.09 0.13 -21.20
C GLU A 21 1.99 1.00 -20.32
N TRP A 22 1.45 1.73 -19.36
CA TRP A 22 2.27 2.49 -18.40
C TRP A 22 3.10 1.57 -17.51
N VAL A 23 2.52 0.46 -17.04
CA VAL A 23 3.25 -0.55 -16.26
C VAL A 23 4.38 -1.14 -17.10
N TRP A 24 4.10 -1.50 -18.34
CA TRP A 24 5.10 -2.02 -19.27
C TRP A 24 6.23 -1.00 -19.53
N MET A 25 5.88 0.26 -19.85
CA MET A 25 6.86 1.32 -20.08
C MET A 25 7.74 1.58 -18.86
N SER A 26 7.18 1.56 -17.64
CA SER A 26 7.95 1.76 -16.41
C SER A 26 8.96 0.63 -16.18
N GLY A 27 8.57 -0.62 -16.44
CA GLY A 27 9.45 -1.79 -16.36
C GLY A 27 10.60 -1.70 -17.38
N TYR A 28 10.30 -1.33 -18.62
CA TYR A 28 11.27 -1.16 -19.68
C TYR A 28 12.30 -0.07 -19.36
N LEU A 29 11.85 1.11 -18.90
CA LEU A 29 12.72 2.20 -18.48
C LEU A 29 13.61 1.82 -17.29
N SER A 30 13.09 1.05 -16.34
CA SER A 30 13.87 0.55 -15.21
C SER A 30 14.98 -0.40 -15.66
N ALA A 31 14.68 -1.29 -16.60
CA ALA A 31 15.68 -2.20 -17.18
C ALA A 31 16.80 -1.45 -17.91
N LEU A 32 16.46 -0.42 -18.69
CA LEU A 32 17.44 0.43 -19.39
C LEU A 32 18.36 1.20 -18.42
N THR A 33 17.82 1.71 -17.31
CA THR A 33 18.64 2.42 -16.31
C THR A 33 19.58 1.48 -15.58
N GLN A 34 19.18 0.25 -15.30
CA GLN A 34 20.04 -0.78 -14.69
C GLN A 34 21.15 -1.23 -15.64
N ALA A 35 20.84 -1.42 -16.93
CA ALA A 35 21.84 -1.77 -17.95
C ALA A 35 22.91 -0.70 -18.12
N SER A 36 22.57 0.58 -17.90
CA SER A 36 23.51 1.70 -18.01
C SER A 36 24.50 1.80 -16.85
N ILE A 37 24.22 1.17 -15.72
CA ILE A 37 25.07 1.17 -14.50
C ILE A 37 26.08 0.00 -14.50
N GLY A 38 25.76 -1.09 -15.21
CA GLY A 38 26.64 -2.27 -15.33
C GLY A 38 27.17 -2.39 -16.75
N GLY A 39 28.32 -1.87 -17.05
CA GLY A 39 28.99 -1.74 -18.34
C GLY A 39 29.01 -2.98 -19.28
N SER A 40 27.87 -3.49 -19.65
CA SER A 40 27.69 -4.50 -20.70
C SER A 40 26.69 -3.95 -21.71
N SER A 41 27.13 -3.78 -22.94
CA SER A 41 26.32 -3.42 -24.09
C SER A 41 25.25 -4.47 -24.34
N VAL A 42 24.00 -4.15 -23.99
CA VAL A 42 22.84 -4.99 -24.33
C VAL A 42 22.33 -4.52 -25.69
N ASP A 43 22.42 -5.40 -26.69
CA ASP A 43 21.79 -5.19 -27.99
C ASP A 43 20.27 -5.26 -27.81
N VAL A 44 19.62 -4.09 -27.79
CA VAL A 44 18.17 -3.96 -27.59
C VAL A 44 17.48 -4.27 -28.92
N SER A 45 17.28 -5.53 -29.21
CA SER A 45 16.39 -5.95 -30.29
C SER A 45 14.94 -5.61 -29.91
N LEU A 46 14.29 -4.77 -30.72
CA LEU A 46 12.91 -4.28 -30.57
C LEU A 46 11.86 -5.36 -30.91
N THR A 47 12.01 -6.57 -30.36
CA THR A 47 10.95 -7.58 -30.45
C THR A 47 10.08 -7.51 -29.20
N PRO A 48 8.74 -7.46 -29.34
CA PRO A 48 7.85 -7.53 -28.18
C PRO A 48 8.07 -8.86 -27.47
N PRO A 49 8.04 -8.89 -26.12
CA PRO A 49 8.16 -10.14 -25.37
C PRO A 49 7.01 -11.07 -25.74
N VAL A 50 7.38 -12.20 -26.34
CA VAL A 50 6.50 -13.32 -26.68
C VAL A 50 5.85 -13.84 -25.41
N SER A 51 4.59 -14.22 -25.52
CA SER A 51 3.70 -14.89 -24.57
C SER A 51 4.42 -15.73 -23.52
N ILE A 52 4.07 -15.51 -22.24
CA ILE A 52 4.56 -16.28 -21.09
C ILE A 52 4.01 -17.70 -21.20
N ASP A 53 4.80 -18.59 -21.74
CA ASP A 53 4.62 -20.04 -21.57
C ASP A 53 5.34 -20.47 -20.29
N SER A 54 4.66 -21.29 -19.50
CA SER A 54 5.07 -21.76 -18.17
C SER A 54 6.27 -22.71 -18.27
N GLY A 55 7.49 -22.16 -18.21
CA GLY A 55 8.71 -22.96 -18.19
C GLY A 55 9.80 -22.30 -17.34
N ASN A 56 10.31 -23.06 -16.38
CA ASN A 56 11.38 -22.73 -15.44
C ASN A 56 12.58 -22.01 -16.09
N ASP A 57 12.67 -20.69 -15.94
CA ASP A 57 13.86 -19.92 -16.31
C ASP A 57 14.58 -19.43 -15.03
N PRO A 58 15.83 -19.85 -14.77
CA PRO A 58 16.53 -19.56 -13.50
C PRO A 58 17.02 -18.11 -13.37
N LEU A 59 16.81 -17.24 -14.35
CA LEU A 59 17.33 -15.85 -14.37
C LEU A 59 16.30 -14.78 -13.98
N HIS A 60 15.05 -15.14 -13.78
CA HIS A 60 14.10 -14.28 -13.08
C HIS A 60 14.30 -14.47 -11.59
N GLY A 61 15.25 -13.75 -11.05
CA GLY A 61 15.29 -13.51 -9.61
C GLY A 61 13.89 -13.06 -9.21
N ASN A 62 13.18 -13.97 -8.57
CA ASN A 62 11.83 -13.84 -8.05
C ASN A 62 11.80 -12.62 -7.10
N LEU A 63 11.67 -11.41 -7.63
CA LEU A 63 11.15 -10.29 -6.88
C LEU A 63 9.70 -10.67 -6.56
N LYS A 64 9.53 -11.57 -5.59
CA LYS A 64 8.30 -11.68 -4.82
C LYS A 64 8.14 -10.31 -4.17
N THR A 65 7.55 -9.37 -4.88
CA THR A 65 6.92 -8.22 -4.27
C THR A 65 5.84 -8.81 -3.38
N GLN A 66 6.19 -9.07 -2.14
CA GLN A 66 5.22 -9.48 -1.12
C GLN A 66 4.12 -8.41 -1.18
N PRO A 67 2.85 -8.80 -1.34
CA PRO A 67 1.79 -7.81 -1.39
C PRO A 67 1.88 -6.97 -0.12
N ILE A 68 1.88 -5.65 -0.26
CA ILE A 68 1.88 -4.73 0.87
C ILE A 68 0.80 -5.19 1.84
N GLN A 69 1.19 -5.52 3.06
CA GLN A 69 0.25 -5.92 4.11
C GLN A 69 -0.18 -4.69 4.90
N CYS A 70 -1.47 -4.57 5.15
CA CYS A 70 -2.05 -3.44 5.85
C CYS A 70 -3.14 -3.93 6.81
N SER A 71 -3.14 -3.44 8.04
CA SER A 71 -4.23 -3.65 8.99
C SER A 71 -5.07 -2.39 9.12
N VAL A 72 -6.38 -2.55 9.03
CA VAL A 72 -7.37 -1.51 9.32
C VAL A 72 -8.03 -1.86 10.63
N VAL A 73 -7.80 -1.05 11.65
CA VAL A 73 -8.31 -1.25 13.01
C VAL A 73 -9.42 -0.25 13.28
N TYR A 74 -10.57 -0.71 13.73
CA TYR A 74 -11.71 0.17 14.03
C TYR A 74 -12.18 0.08 15.48
N GLY A 75 -12.49 1.24 16.07
CA GLY A 75 -13.17 1.37 17.36
C GLY A 75 -14.48 2.13 17.18
N THR A 76 -15.60 1.56 17.63
CA THR A 76 -16.92 2.15 17.38
C THR A 76 -17.95 1.67 18.43
N GLU A 77 -18.92 2.52 18.73
CA GLU A 77 -20.13 2.12 19.46
C GLU A 77 -21.34 1.99 18.51
N THR A 78 -21.46 2.89 17.53
CA THR A 78 -22.61 2.95 16.61
C THR A 78 -22.41 2.17 15.32
N GLY A 79 -21.22 1.63 15.08
CA GLY A 79 -20.89 0.87 13.87
C GLY A 79 -20.34 1.69 12.70
N ASN A 80 -20.30 3.02 12.78
CA ASN A 80 -19.85 3.88 11.68
C ASN A 80 -18.38 3.63 11.31
N SER A 81 -17.48 3.55 12.27
CA SER A 81 -16.06 3.26 12.02
C SER A 81 -15.86 1.88 11.40
N LYS A 82 -16.66 0.87 11.78
CA LYS A 82 -16.65 -0.46 11.16
C LYS A 82 -17.05 -0.42 9.70
N LYS A 83 -18.12 0.33 9.37
CA LYS A 83 -18.61 0.49 8.00
C LYS A 83 -17.53 1.12 7.11
N LEU A 84 -16.95 2.24 7.54
CA LEU A 84 -15.86 2.90 6.83
C LEU A 84 -14.62 2.01 6.69
N GLY A 85 -14.25 1.29 7.75
CA GLY A 85 -13.14 0.34 7.71
C GLY A 85 -13.36 -0.79 6.71
N THR A 86 -14.61 -1.28 6.60
CA THR A 86 -14.97 -2.30 5.61
C THR A 86 -14.83 -1.78 4.17
N GLU A 87 -15.28 -0.56 3.92
CA GLU A 87 -15.17 0.10 2.61
C GLU A 87 -13.70 0.36 2.25
N LEU A 88 -12.90 0.82 3.21
CA LEU A 88 -11.47 1.04 3.01
C LEU A 88 -10.75 -0.26 2.65
N VAL A 89 -10.99 -1.34 3.39
CA VAL A 89 -10.39 -2.67 3.11
C VAL A 89 -10.78 -3.15 1.72
N LYS A 90 -12.03 -2.95 1.29
CA LYS A 90 -12.47 -3.31 -0.06
C LYS A 90 -11.65 -2.55 -1.11
N LYS A 91 -11.54 -1.24 -0.99
CA LYS A 91 -10.76 -0.41 -1.92
C LYS A 91 -9.27 -0.76 -1.95
N LEU A 92 -8.67 -1.02 -0.78
CA LEU A 92 -7.27 -1.43 -0.69
C LEU A 92 -7.02 -2.76 -1.42
N LYS A 93 -7.94 -3.73 -1.30
CA LYS A 93 -7.86 -5.01 -2.02
C LYS A 93 -8.00 -4.82 -3.53
N GLU A 94 -8.87 -3.94 -3.99
CA GLU A 94 -9.00 -3.57 -5.41
C GLU A 94 -7.71 -2.97 -5.98
N LEU A 95 -6.90 -2.34 -5.12
CA LEU A 95 -5.58 -1.79 -5.46
C LEU A 95 -4.42 -2.81 -5.29
N GLY A 96 -4.72 -4.08 -5.02
CA GLY A 96 -3.71 -5.13 -4.84
C GLY A 96 -3.03 -5.15 -3.47
N VAL A 97 -3.54 -4.39 -2.48
CA VAL A 97 -3.02 -4.38 -1.11
C VAL A 97 -3.69 -5.49 -0.30
N SER A 98 -2.90 -6.30 0.42
CA SER A 98 -3.41 -7.31 1.35
C SER A 98 -3.89 -6.65 2.65
N ALA A 99 -5.14 -6.21 2.68
CA ALA A 99 -5.74 -5.50 3.81
C ALA A 99 -6.60 -6.42 4.69
N LYS A 100 -6.45 -6.28 6.02
CA LYS A 100 -7.23 -7.00 7.05
C LYS A 100 -8.00 -6.01 7.91
N LEU A 101 -9.26 -6.32 8.23
CA LEU A 101 -10.07 -5.53 9.16
C LEU A 101 -10.03 -6.19 10.55
N LYS A 102 -9.69 -5.42 11.58
CA LYS A 102 -9.66 -5.87 12.97
C LYS A 102 -10.45 -4.90 13.86
N SER A 103 -11.09 -5.39 14.90
CA SER A 103 -11.70 -4.53 15.91
C SER A 103 -10.70 -4.22 17.04
N THR A 104 -10.79 -3.03 17.62
CA THR A 104 -9.92 -2.59 18.72
C THR A 104 -10.02 -3.48 19.96
N ASP A 105 -11.19 -4.09 20.23
CA ASP A 105 -11.41 -4.98 21.37
C ASP A 105 -10.71 -6.34 21.24
N THR A 106 -10.48 -6.79 20.00
CA THR A 106 -9.81 -8.07 19.70
C THR A 106 -8.34 -7.92 19.31
N TYR A 107 -7.86 -6.69 19.17
CA TYR A 107 -6.50 -6.40 18.78
C TYR A 107 -5.50 -6.72 19.90
N LYS A 108 -4.38 -7.35 19.57
CA LYS A 108 -3.39 -7.80 20.55
C LYS A 108 -2.07 -7.08 20.40
N ALA A 109 -1.33 -6.91 21.49
CA ALA A 109 -0.02 -6.26 21.48
C ALA A 109 1.01 -6.94 20.54
N LYS A 110 0.90 -8.28 20.37
CA LYS A 110 1.74 -9.01 19.41
C LYS A 110 1.48 -8.59 17.95
N ASP A 111 0.22 -8.27 17.63
CA ASP A 111 -0.15 -7.88 16.27
C ASP A 111 0.55 -6.58 15.88
N LEU A 112 0.68 -5.65 16.83
CA LEU A 112 1.34 -4.36 16.60
C LEU A 112 2.82 -4.49 16.21
N LYS A 113 3.50 -5.52 16.70
CA LYS A 113 4.93 -5.78 16.37
C LYS A 113 5.13 -6.30 14.95
N GLU A 114 4.08 -6.86 14.36
CA GLU A 114 4.09 -7.46 13.02
C GLU A 114 3.55 -6.49 11.96
N GLU A 115 2.99 -5.33 12.38
CA GLU A 115 2.39 -4.37 11.46
C GLU A 115 3.46 -3.53 10.75
N GLU A 116 3.31 -3.37 9.44
CA GLU A 116 4.07 -2.41 8.64
C GLU A 116 3.22 -1.17 8.34
N TYR A 117 1.95 -1.38 7.98
CA TYR A 117 0.98 -0.32 7.70
C TYR A 117 -0.26 -0.50 8.55
N LEU A 118 -0.60 0.52 9.32
CA LEU A 118 -1.72 0.52 10.27
C LEU A 118 -2.65 1.70 10.01
N PHE A 119 -3.90 1.43 9.63
CA PHE A 119 -4.96 2.42 9.60
C PHE A 119 -5.84 2.27 10.84
N VAL A 120 -6.06 3.35 11.59
CA VAL A 120 -6.94 3.36 12.76
C VAL A 120 -8.14 4.24 12.46
N ILE A 121 -9.34 3.69 12.59
CA ILE A 121 -10.60 4.41 12.43
C ILE A 121 -11.35 4.34 13.75
N VAL A 122 -11.45 5.45 14.46
CA VAL A 122 -12.06 5.49 15.79
C VAL A 122 -13.08 6.62 15.88
N SER A 123 -14.26 6.33 16.44
CA SER A 123 -15.22 7.37 16.80
C SER A 123 -14.93 7.93 18.19
N THR A 124 -15.33 9.17 18.43
CA THR A 124 -15.43 9.73 19.78
C THR A 124 -16.81 9.44 20.37
N HIS A 125 -16.90 9.49 21.71
CA HIS A 125 -18.12 9.39 22.47
C HIS A 125 -18.14 10.49 23.55
N GLY A 126 -19.30 11.10 23.81
CA GLY A 126 -19.43 12.18 24.77
C GLY A 126 -18.45 13.34 24.48
N ASP A 127 -17.75 13.83 25.49
CA ASP A 127 -16.82 14.96 25.42
C ASP A 127 -15.47 14.63 24.72
N GLY A 128 -15.51 13.77 23.72
CA GLY A 128 -14.31 13.40 22.94
C GLY A 128 -13.60 12.13 23.43
N GLU A 129 -14.22 11.36 24.32
CA GLU A 129 -13.64 10.12 24.79
C GLU A 129 -13.65 9.01 23.75
N PRO A 130 -12.68 8.07 23.78
CA PRO A 130 -12.70 6.92 22.91
C PRO A 130 -13.79 5.94 23.32
N PRO A 131 -14.37 5.16 22.38
CA PRO A 131 -15.32 4.11 22.69
C PRO A 131 -14.76 3.12 23.70
N GLN A 132 -15.62 2.50 24.52
CA GLN A 132 -15.19 1.50 25.50
C GLN A 132 -14.36 0.38 24.87
N ALA A 133 -14.77 -0.08 23.70
CA ALA A 133 -14.05 -1.10 22.91
C ALA A 133 -12.63 -0.68 22.47
N ALA A 134 -12.34 0.62 22.43
CA ALA A 134 -11.02 1.13 22.03
C ALA A 134 -10.04 1.29 23.21
N LYS A 135 -10.52 1.32 24.45
CA LYS A 135 -9.67 1.52 25.65
C LYS A 135 -8.53 0.50 25.77
N PRO A 136 -8.75 -0.82 25.57
CA PRO A 136 -7.67 -1.81 25.59
C PRO A 136 -6.61 -1.57 24.52
N PHE A 137 -7.03 -1.20 23.30
CA PHE A 137 -6.13 -0.88 22.20
C PHE A 137 -5.26 0.35 22.53
N ILE A 138 -5.84 1.40 23.09
CA ILE A 138 -5.09 2.60 23.52
C ILE A 138 -4.06 2.25 24.57
N GLN A 139 -4.39 1.35 25.49
CA GLN A 139 -3.43 0.87 26.51
C GLN A 139 -2.27 0.12 25.85
N ILE A 140 -2.54 -0.77 24.89
CA ILE A 140 -1.51 -1.45 24.10
C ILE A 140 -0.57 -0.44 23.41
N LEU A 141 -1.11 0.63 22.82
CA LEU A 141 -0.29 1.67 22.19
C LEU A 141 0.60 2.41 23.21
N LYS A 142 0.06 2.73 24.39
CA LYS A 142 0.83 3.40 25.47
C LYS A 142 1.98 2.53 25.99
N ASP A 143 1.76 1.23 26.11
CA ASP A 143 2.73 0.28 26.65
C ASP A 143 3.80 -0.14 25.62
N SER A 144 3.53 0.06 24.33
CA SER A 144 4.34 -0.44 23.21
C SER A 144 5.27 0.61 22.58
N LYS A 145 5.71 1.62 23.33
CA LYS A 145 6.48 2.79 22.85
C LYS A 145 7.67 2.43 21.94
N ASP A 146 8.41 1.37 22.25
CA ASP A 146 9.60 0.96 21.51
C ASP A 146 9.30 0.18 20.21
N SER A 147 8.07 -0.30 20.07
CA SER A 147 7.66 -1.16 18.93
C SER A 147 7.13 -0.38 17.72
N LEU A 148 6.89 0.93 17.86
CA LEU A 148 6.18 1.73 16.87
C LEU A 148 7.09 2.42 15.84
N THR A 149 8.39 2.34 15.99
CA THR A 149 9.35 3.04 15.11
C THR A 149 9.34 2.57 13.66
N LYS A 150 8.84 1.36 13.39
CA LYS A 150 8.75 0.77 12.04
C LYS A 150 7.36 0.85 11.44
N VAL A 151 6.34 1.16 12.24
CA VAL A 151 4.94 1.17 11.80
C VAL A 151 4.61 2.49 11.13
N LYS A 152 4.20 2.43 9.88
CA LYS A 152 3.61 3.57 9.17
C LYS A 152 2.12 3.58 9.45
N PHE A 153 1.59 4.68 9.98
CA PHE A 153 0.20 4.73 10.42
C PHE A 153 -0.55 5.95 9.90
N ALA A 154 -1.87 5.80 9.81
CA ALA A 154 -2.81 6.90 9.63
C ALA A 154 -4.00 6.72 10.58
N VAL A 155 -4.53 7.83 11.09
CA VAL A 155 -5.68 7.84 12.00
C VAL A 155 -6.80 8.66 11.40
N LEU A 156 -8.00 8.10 11.39
CA LEU A 156 -9.25 8.77 11.05
C LEU A 156 -10.14 8.83 12.31
N GLY A 157 -10.28 10.01 12.87
CA GLY A 157 -11.20 10.28 13.96
C GLY A 157 -12.59 10.65 13.42
N LEU A 158 -13.63 10.04 13.98
CA LEU A 158 -15.03 10.36 13.71
C LEU A 158 -15.58 11.03 14.97
N GLY A 159 -15.76 12.34 14.92
CA GLY A 159 -16.32 13.15 16.00
C GLY A 159 -17.56 13.89 15.55
N ASP A 160 -18.33 14.36 16.50
CA ASP A 160 -19.38 15.37 16.29
C ASP A 160 -18.79 16.75 16.52
N THR A 161 -19.29 17.74 15.77
CA THR A 161 -18.88 19.14 15.85
C THR A 161 -19.87 19.99 16.66
N SER A 162 -20.73 19.34 17.47
CA SER A 162 -21.70 20.03 18.33
C SER A 162 -21.06 20.79 19.47
#